data_049ec9b32c4650b19bc0ad2a825e123f
#
_entry.id   049ec9b32c4650b19bc0ad2a825e123f
#
_cell.length_a   1.000
_cell.length_b   1.000
_cell.length_c   1.000
_cell.angle_alpha   90.00
_cell.angle_beta   90.00
_cell.angle_gamma   90.00
#
_symmetry.space_group_name_H-M   'P 1'
#
loop_
_entity.id
_entity.type
_entity.pdbx_description
1 polymer ?
#
loop_
_entity_poly.entity_id
_entity_poly.type
_entity_poly.pdbx_seq_one_letter_code
_entity_poly.pdbx_strand_id
1 'polypeptide(L)'
;MELMKEALDASQSEVITVAVRRERLFNEQGKSLLEYIDLKRYTILPNTAGCFTAEDAVRVSRLGRELLEQLENPGASWVKLEVLGDKKTLLPDPVGTLQAVETLVKDGFDVLCYTSDDPISAKRIKDAGAAAVMPAGSPIGSGQGVLNINNIVLCLELLKENDPDFPVIVDAGVGCASDVALAMELGADGVLLNTAIAHAADPIMMAHAMRKGCEAGRQSYLAGRIPKKLYATASSPMEGAISYIPGE
;
A
#
# COMPACT_ATOMS: atom_id res chain seq x y z
N MET A 1 -3.52 -14.53 -17.80
CA MET A 1 -4.69 -13.67 -17.54
C MET A 1 -5.66 -14.36 -16.59
N GLU A 2 -6.07 -15.61 -16.79
CA GLU A 2 -6.93 -16.33 -15.83
C GLU A 2 -6.31 -16.42 -14.44
N LEU A 3 -5.04 -16.82 -14.31
CA LEU A 3 -4.33 -16.84 -13.03
C LEU A 3 -4.35 -15.49 -12.29
N MET A 4 -4.21 -14.39 -13.04
CA MET A 4 -4.31 -13.03 -12.47
C MET A 4 -5.73 -12.78 -11.91
N LYS A 5 -6.77 -13.15 -12.66
CA LYS A 5 -8.16 -13.01 -12.21
C LYS A 5 -8.42 -13.83 -10.94
N GLU A 6 -8.01 -15.09 -10.92
CA GLU A 6 -8.13 -15.95 -9.74
C GLU A 6 -7.39 -15.39 -8.52
N ALA A 7 -6.18 -14.85 -8.72
CA ALA A 7 -5.44 -14.22 -7.64
C ALA A 7 -6.11 -12.93 -7.13
N LEU A 8 -6.67 -12.09 -8.02
CA LEU A 8 -7.46 -10.92 -7.64
C LEU A 8 -8.71 -11.31 -6.85
N ASP A 9 -9.43 -12.34 -7.29
CA ASP A 9 -10.60 -12.85 -6.57
C ASP A 9 -10.22 -13.39 -5.19
N ALA A 10 -9.10 -14.12 -5.08
CA ALA A 10 -8.57 -14.66 -3.83
C ALA A 10 -8.12 -13.57 -2.84
N SER A 11 -7.56 -12.47 -3.35
CA SER A 11 -7.13 -11.32 -2.54
C SER A 11 -8.29 -10.55 -1.91
N GLN A 12 -9.46 -10.55 -2.58
CA GLN A 12 -10.62 -9.72 -2.23
C GLN A 12 -10.27 -8.23 -2.11
N SER A 13 -9.28 -7.77 -2.86
CA SER A 13 -8.98 -6.34 -2.94
C SER A 13 -10.15 -5.58 -3.59
N GLU A 14 -10.34 -4.34 -3.18
CA GLU A 14 -11.38 -3.45 -3.71
C GLU A 14 -10.83 -2.54 -4.80
N VAL A 15 -9.52 -2.30 -4.77
CA VAL A 15 -8.81 -1.39 -5.66
C VAL A 15 -7.69 -2.14 -6.40
N ILE A 16 -7.60 -1.93 -7.71
CA ILE A 16 -6.57 -2.52 -8.56
C ILE A 16 -5.77 -1.42 -9.23
N THR A 17 -4.44 -1.42 -9.06
CA THR A 17 -3.58 -0.47 -9.77
C THR A 17 -3.26 -0.94 -11.18
N VAL A 18 -3.30 0.00 -12.13
CA VAL A 18 -2.96 -0.23 -13.53
C VAL A 18 -1.98 0.82 -14.02
N ALA A 19 -0.82 0.37 -14.53
CA ALA A 19 0.18 1.26 -15.12
C ALA A 19 -0.25 1.71 -16.53
N VAL A 20 -0.77 2.92 -16.66
CA VAL A 20 -1.30 3.46 -17.92
C VAL A 20 -0.23 3.60 -19.00
N ARG A 21 1.03 3.85 -18.62
CA ARG A 21 2.15 4.06 -19.56
C ARG A 21 2.61 2.81 -20.30
N ARG A 22 2.24 1.61 -19.85
CA ARG A 22 2.71 0.38 -20.50
C ARG A 22 1.96 0.19 -21.81
N GLU A 23 2.69 0.26 -22.95
CA GLU A 23 2.18 0.10 -24.32
C GLU A 23 1.42 -1.21 -24.57
N ARG A 24 1.53 -2.19 -23.67
CA ARG A 24 0.82 -3.47 -23.72
C ARG A 24 -0.34 -3.54 -22.73
N LEU A 25 -1.24 -2.56 -22.80
CA LEU A 25 -2.59 -2.76 -22.26
C LEU A 25 -3.34 -3.87 -23.04
N PHE A 26 -2.80 -4.31 -24.18
CA PHE A 26 -3.34 -5.36 -25.03
C PHE A 26 -2.44 -6.60 -25.02
N ASN A 27 -3.04 -7.79 -24.93
CA ASN A 27 -2.32 -9.05 -25.11
C ASN A 27 -2.05 -9.32 -26.61
N GLU A 28 -1.39 -10.46 -26.93
CA GLU A 28 -1.10 -10.90 -28.30
C GLU A 28 -2.38 -11.10 -29.16
N GLN A 29 -3.54 -11.24 -28.53
CA GLN A 29 -4.85 -11.39 -29.16
C GLN A 29 -5.59 -10.06 -29.30
N GLY A 30 -4.95 -8.93 -28.96
CA GLY A 30 -5.54 -7.59 -29.05
C GLY A 30 -6.57 -7.27 -27.96
N LYS A 31 -6.65 -8.10 -26.89
CA LYS A 31 -7.53 -7.84 -25.73
C LYS A 31 -6.83 -6.97 -24.72
N SER A 32 -7.54 -5.96 -24.21
CA SER A 32 -7.06 -5.11 -23.14
C SER A 32 -6.98 -5.86 -21.82
N LEU A 33 -6.01 -5.49 -20.96
CA LEU A 33 -5.96 -5.94 -19.58
C LEU A 33 -7.27 -5.65 -18.84
N LEU A 34 -7.87 -4.50 -19.13
CA LEU A 34 -9.12 -4.06 -18.50
C LEU A 34 -10.34 -4.93 -18.88
N GLU A 35 -10.29 -5.66 -20.01
CA GLU A 35 -11.35 -6.61 -20.38
C GLU A 35 -11.39 -7.87 -19.49
N TYR A 36 -10.30 -8.14 -18.77
CA TYR A 36 -10.22 -9.27 -17.82
C TYR A 36 -10.58 -8.88 -16.39
N ILE A 37 -10.73 -7.59 -16.11
CA ILE A 37 -11.04 -7.03 -14.80
C ILE A 37 -12.53 -6.64 -14.79
N ASP A 38 -13.25 -7.05 -13.78
CA ASP A 38 -14.64 -6.62 -13.58
C ASP A 38 -14.67 -5.17 -13.08
N LEU A 39 -14.84 -4.22 -14.02
CA LEU A 39 -14.84 -2.78 -13.75
C LEU A 39 -16.02 -2.31 -12.88
N LYS A 40 -17.03 -3.16 -12.68
CA LYS A 40 -18.16 -2.86 -11.77
C LYS A 40 -17.82 -3.25 -10.33
N ARG A 41 -16.94 -4.23 -10.16
CA ARG A 41 -16.51 -4.72 -8.85
C ARG A 41 -15.31 -3.95 -8.31
N TYR A 42 -14.37 -3.59 -9.19
CA TYR A 42 -13.10 -3.00 -8.81
C TYR A 42 -13.01 -1.53 -9.17
N THR A 43 -12.57 -0.72 -8.22
CA THR A 43 -12.07 0.63 -8.53
C THR A 43 -10.68 0.53 -9.13
N ILE A 44 -10.49 1.07 -10.30
CA ILE A 44 -9.18 1.11 -10.95
C ILE A 44 -8.41 2.32 -10.44
N LEU A 45 -7.20 2.09 -9.97
CA LEU A 45 -6.26 3.12 -9.57
C LEU A 45 -5.16 3.25 -10.64
N PRO A 46 -5.28 4.19 -11.59
CA PRO A 46 -4.24 4.39 -12.59
C PRO A 46 -2.97 4.87 -11.90
N ASN A 47 -1.80 4.34 -12.29
CA ASN A 47 -0.53 4.75 -11.74
C ASN A 47 0.42 5.30 -12.78
N THR A 48 1.34 6.14 -12.32
CA THR A 48 2.38 6.78 -13.12
C THR A 48 3.71 6.03 -13.06
N ALA A 49 3.67 4.72 -12.81
CA ALA A 49 4.84 3.87 -12.69
C ALA A 49 5.80 4.04 -13.87
N GLY A 50 7.08 4.24 -13.55
CA GLY A 50 8.14 4.46 -14.53
C GLY A 50 8.23 5.89 -15.06
N CYS A 51 7.56 6.86 -14.47
CA CYS A 51 7.80 8.28 -14.70
C CYS A 51 8.98 8.77 -13.87
N PHE A 52 9.86 9.55 -14.50
CA PHE A 52 11.08 10.12 -13.89
C PHE A 52 11.05 11.64 -13.82
N THR A 53 9.96 12.26 -14.21
CA THR A 53 9.74 13.71 -14.11
C THR A 53 8.30 14.00 -13.68
N ALA A 54 8.09 15.14 -13.05
CA ALA A 54 6.76 15.60 -12.65
C ALA A 54 5.85 15.78 -13.87
N GLU A 55 6.38 16.34 -14.97
CA GLU A 55 5.63 16.60 -16.20
C GLU A 55 5.12 15.31 -16.84
N ASP A 56 5.97 14.26 -16.89
CA ASP A 56 5.57 12.95 -17.41
C ASP A 56 4.48 12.33 -16.53
N ALA A 57 4.63 12.41 -15.20
CA ALA A 57 3.64 11.87 -14.28
C ALA A 57 2.29 12.56 -14.43
N VAL A 58 2.28 13.90 -14.51
CA VAL A 58 1.05 14.68 -14.75
C VAL A 58 0.39 14.30 -16.08
N ARG A 59 1.18 14.20 -17.15
CA ARG A 59 0.67 13.81 -18.47
C ARG A 59 0.04 12.41 -18.46
N VAL A 60 0.71 11.45 -17.80
CA VAL A 60 0.20 10.06 -17.68
C VAL A 60 -1.05 10.01 -16.83
N SER A 61 -1.14 10.81 -15.75
CA SER A 61 -2.33 10.90 -14.90
C SER A 61 -3.55 11.39 -15.69
N ARG A 62 -3.41 12.45 -16.48
CA ARG A 62 -4.47 12.98 -17.35
C ARG A 62 -4.96 11.95 -18.36
N LEU A 63 -4.02 11.21 -18.99
CA LEU A 63 -4.37 10.11 -19.89
C LEU A 63 -5.15 9.00 -19.18
N GLY A 64 -4.76 8.65 -17.95
CA GLY A 64 -5.47 7.66 -17.13
C GLY A 64 -6.90 8.09 -16.81
N ARG A 65 -7.11 9.37 -16.49
CA ARG A 65 -8.45 9.94 -16.26
C ARG A 65 -9.32 9.79 -17.50
N GLU A 66 -8.86 10.26 -18.66
CA GLU A 66 -9.61 10.18 -19.92
C GLU A 66 -10.04 8.74 -20.25
N LEU A 67 -9.15 7.76 -20.02
CA LEU A 67 -9.45 6.36 -20.24
C LEU A 67 -10.55 5.85 -19.29
N LEU A 68 -10.46 6.17 -17.99
CA LEU A 68 -11.40 5.67 -17.00
C LEU A 68 -12.75 6.39 -17.03
N GLU A 69 -12.80 7.66 -17.47
CA GLU A 69 -14.05 8.36 -17.76
C GLU A 69 -14.84 7.68 -18.88
N GLN A 70 -14.14 7.25 -19.96
CA GLN A 70 -14.79 6.47 -21.04
C GLN A 70 -15.30 5.12 -20.59
N LEU A 71 -14.71 4.54 -19.54
CA LEU A 71 -15.12 3.25 -18.97
C LEU A 71 -16.11 3.40 -17.79
N GLU A 72 -16.50 4.63 -17.46
CA GLU A 72 -17.39 4.96 -16.32
C GLU A 72 -16.91 4.34 -14.99
N ASN A 73 -15.58 4.21 -14.80
CA ASN A 73 -15.01 3.64 -13.56
C ASN A 73 -14.83 4.74 -12.51
N PRO A 74 -15.20 4.50 -11.23
CA PRO A 74 -15.09 5.49 -10.15
C PRO A 74 -13.66 5.96 -9.90
N GLY A 75 -12.63 5.20 -10.32
CA GLY A 75 -11.23 5.60 -10.22
C GLY A 75 -10.78 6.69 -11.19
N ALA A 76 -11.67 7.25 -12.01
CA ALA A 76 -11.32 8.30 -12.97
C ALA A 76 -10.77 9.58 -12.31
N SER A 77 -11.21 9.92 -11.08
CA SER A 77 -10.64 11.03 -10.31
C SER A 77 -9.35 10.68 -9.55
N TRP A 78 -9.00 9.40 -9.45
CA TRP A 78 -7.87 8.92 -8.66
C TRP A 78 -6.59 8.81 -9.49
N VAL A 79 -5.46 8.96 -8.80
CA VAL A 79 -4.16 8.60 -9.37
C VAL A 79 -3.22 8.10 -8.27
N LYS A 80 -2.56 6.97 -8.49
CA LYS A 80 -1.36 6.61 -7.73
C LYS A 80 -0.17 7.33 -8.36
N LEU A 81 0.25 8.41 -7.72
CA LEU A 81 1.38 9.21 -8.19
C LEU A 81 2.70 8.57 -7.77
N GLU A 82 3.57 8.40 -8.75
CA GLU A 82 4.93 7.89 -8.61
C GLU A 82 5.85 8.69 -9.52
N VAL A 83 6.83 9.40 -8.96
CA VAL A 83 7.92 10.07 -9.67
C VAL A 83 9.23 9.50 -9.16
N LEU A 84 9.97 8.77 -10.00
CA LEU A 84 11.19 8.07 -9.63
C LEU A 84 12.42 8.94 -9.81
N GLY A 85 13.32 8.93 -8.84
CA GLY A 85 14.59 9.65 -8.89
C GLY A 85 15.72 8.87 -9.55
N ASP A 86 15.67 7.53 -9.47
CA ASP A 86 16.74 6.67 -9.97
C ASP A 86 16.22 5.35 -10.55
N LYS A 87 16.78 4.95 -11.71
CA LYS A 87 16.32 3.76 -12.46
C LYS A 87 16.67 2.42 -11.80
N LYS A 88 17.71 2.39 -10.97
CA LYS A 88 18.19 1.16 -10.34
C LYS A 88 17.52 0.90 -9.00
N THR A 89 17.37 1.95 -8.21
CA THR A 89 16.80 1.86 -6.88
C THR A 89 15.28 2.00 -6.87
N LEU A 90 14.70 2.65 -7.89
CA LEU A 90 13.30 3.02 -7.99
C LEU A 90 12.79 3.82 -6.78
N LEU A 91 13.70 4.49 -6.09
CA LEU A 91 13.34 5.41 -5.02
C LEU A 91 12.69 6.66 -5.59
N PRO A 92 11.71 7.25 -4.88
CA PRO A 92 11.02 8.44 -5.36
C PRO A 92 11.94 9.67 -5.36
N ASP A 93 11.72 10.56 -6.33
CA ASP A 93 12.25 11.93 -6.31
C ASP A 93 11.35 12.82 -5.45
N PRO A 94 11.78 13.27 -4.27
CA PRO A 94 10.90 14.03 -3.38
C PRO A 94 10.51 15.40 -3.94
N VAL A 95 11.36 16.02 -4.77
CA VAL A 95 11.08 17.33 -5.37
C VAL A 95 10.08 17.19 -6.50
N GLY A 96 10.36 16.31 -7.47
CA GLY A 96 9.45 16.04 -8.58
C GLY A 96 8.10 15.50 -8.12
N THR A 97 8.09 14.67 -7.09
CA THR A 97 6.85 14.16 -6.48
C THR A 97 6.00 15.30 -5.95
N LEU A 98 6.56 16.22 -5.16
CA LEU A 98 5.81 17.33 -4.59
C LEU A 98 5.25 18.26 -5.67
N GLN A 99 6.05 18.59 -6.70
CA GLN A 99 5.61 19.39 -7.85
C GLN A 99 4.43 18.74 -8.59
N ALA A 100 4.49 17.43 -8.78
CA ALA A 100 3.41 16.68 -9.42
C ALA A 100 2.14 16.64 -8.56
N VAL A 101 2.26 16.44 -7.23
CA VAL A 101 1.12 16.52 -6.29
C VAL A 101 0.41 17.85 -6.40
N GLU A 102 1.14 18.97 -6.26
CA GLU A 102 0.55 20.31 -6.33
C GLU A 102 -0.19 20.58 -7.65
N THR A 103 0.34 20.05 -8.76
CA THR A 103 -0.26 20.21 -10.07
C THR A 103 -1.53 19.36 -10.20
N LEU A 104 -1.47 18.10 -9.81
CA LEU A 104 -2.59 17.15 -9.93
C LEU A 104 -3.74 17.51 -8.99
N VAL A 105 -3.46 17.98 -7.78
CA VAL A 105 -4.49 18.49 -6.86
C VAL A 105 -5.22 19.70 -7.46
N LYS A 106 -4.50 20.64 -8.08
CA LYS A 106 -5.12 21.76 -8.83
C LYS A 106 -5.96 21.31 -10.01
N ASP A 107 -5.56 20.20 -10.64
CA ASP A 107 -6.31 19.56 -11.74
C ASP A 107 -7.54 18.77 -11.24
N GLY A 108 -7.78 18.73 -9.92
CA GLY A 108 -8.91 18.05 -9.28
C GLY A 108 -8.74 16.52 -9.22
N PHE A 109 -7.51 16.03 -9.08
CA PHE A 109 -7.27 14.62 -8.77
C PHE A 109 -7.28 14.36 -7.27
N ASP A 110 -7.80 13.20 -6.89
CA ASP A 110 -7.53 12.57 -5.61
C ASP A 110 -6.20 11.83 -5.71
N VAL A 111 -5.13 12.45 -5.23
CA VAL A 111 -3.77 11.95 -5.39
C VAL A 111 -3.42 11.00 -4.24
N LEU A 112 -3.18 9.72 -4.56
CA LEU A 112 -2.60 8.72 -3.66
C LEU A 112 -1.10 8.67 -3.95
N CYS A 113 -0.28 9.21 -3.08
CA CYS A 113 1.11 9.53 -3.40
C CYS A 113 2.10 8.53 -2.80
N TYR A 114 2.80 7.79 -3.68
CA TYR A 114 3.95 6.97 -3.30
C TYR A 114 5.13 7.84 -2.89
N THR A 115 5.75 7.52 -1.76
CA THR A 115 6.95 8.20 -1.24
C THR A 115 7.87 7.22 -0.51
N SER A 116 9.06 7.68 -0.13
CA SER A 116 9.90 6.95 0.81
C SER A 116 9.25 6.88 2.20
N ASP A 117 9.91 6.17 3.10
CA ASP A 117 9.53 6.11 4.52
C ASP A 117 9.92 7.36 5.34
N ASP A 118 10.33 8.46 4.67
CA ASP A 118 10.65 9.73 5.34
C ASP A 118 9.37 10.45 5.82
N PRO A 119 9.18 10.60 7.15
CA PRO A 119 7.97 11.20 7.71
C PRO A 119 7.79 12.68 7.31
N ILE A 120 8.88 13.40 7.08
CA ILE A 120 8.81 14.82 6.70
C ILE A 120 8.36 14.99 5.25
N SER A 121 8.86 14.15 4.35
CA SER A 121 8.37 14.10 2.97
C SER A 121 6.89 13.69 2.92
N ALA A 122 6.49 12.68 3.70
CA ALA A 122 5.10 12.25 3.83
C ALA A 122 4.19 13.40 4.27
N LYS A 123 4.58 14.15 5.30
CA LYS A 123 3.83 15.31 5.78
C LYS A 123 3.71 16.41 4.71
N ARG A 124 4.80 16.74 4.01
CA ARG A 124 4.77 17.75 2.93
C ARG A 124 3.81 17.38 1.81
N ILE A 125 3.74 16.10 1.46
CA ILE A 125 2.83 15.56 0.45
C ILE A 125 1.37 15.75 0.90
N LYS A 126 1.03 15.44 2.15
CA LYS A 126 -0.29 15.71 2.73
C LYS A 126 -0.60 17.20 2.70
N ASP A 127 0.32 18.05 3.17
CA ASP A 127 0.16 19.50 3.22
C ASP A 127 -0.04 20.12 1.82
N ALA A 128 0.48 19.47 0.77
CA ALA A 128 0.23 19.84 -0.63
C ALA A 128 -1.14 19.41 -1.17
N GLY A 129 -1.94 18.71 -0.38
CA GLY A 129 -3.32 18.33 -0.69
C GLY A 129 -3.51 16.91 -1.23
N ALA A 130 -2.53 16.03 -1.08
CA ALA A 130 -2.73 14.62 -1.42
C ALA A 130 -3.88 14.00 -0.61
N ALA A 131 -4.69 13.16 -1.26
CA ALA A 131 -5.82 12.46 -0.64
C ALA A 131 -5.38 11.25 0.19
N ALA A 132 -4.21 10.67 -0.11
CA ALA A 132 -3.57 9.62 0.67
C ALA A 132 -2.05 9.66 0.50
N VAL A 133 -1.33 9.19 1.50
CA VAL A 133 0.13 9.02 1.42
C VAL A 133 0.48 7.55 1.52
N MET A 134 1.41 7.12 0.66
CA MET A 134 1.79 5.73 0.50
C MET A 134 3.30 5.56 0.78
N PRO A 135 3.72 5.50 2.08
CA PRO A 135 5.11 5.31 2.43
C PRO A 135 5.60 3.91 2.05
N ALA A 136 6.82 3.83 1.51
CA ALA A 136 7.44 2.57 1.15
C ALA A 136 7.78 1.73 2.38
N GLY A 137 7.45 0.44 2.38
CA GLY A 137 7.98 -0.52 3.35
C GLY A 137 9.45 -0.80 3.10
N SER A 138 9.82 -1.00 1.84
CA SER A 138 11.17 -1.19 1.31
C SER A 138 11.18 -0.96 -0.21
N PRO A 139 12.32 -1.02 -0.90
CA PRO A 139 12.36 -0.74 -2.34
C PRO A 139 11.38 -1.60 -3.16
N ILE A 140 10.81 -1.02 -4.20
CA ILE A 140 9.83 -1.68 -5.08
C ILE A 140 10.35 -3.04 -5.55
N GLY A 141 9.55 -4.09 -5.36
CA GLY A 141 9.86 -5.44 -5.81
C GLY A 141 10.95 -6.17 -5.02
N SER A 142 11.46 -5.59 -3.91
CA SER A 142 12.55 -6.18 -3.13
C SER A 142 12.10 -7.35 -2.24
N GLY A 143 10.85 -7.38 -1.82
CA GLY A 143 10.34 -8.40 -0.90
C GLY A 143 10.95 -8.37 0.50
N GLN A 144 11.56 -7.23 0.91
CA GLN A 144 12.25 -7.09 2.19
C GLN A 144 11.32 -6.71 3.36
N GLY A 145 10.05 -6.48 3.08
CA GLY A 145 9.04 -6.12 4.08
C GLY A 145 9.15 -4.67 4.57
N VAL A 146 8.72 -4.41 5.79
CA VAL A 146 8.79 -3.09 6.43
C VAL A 146 10.12 -2.97 7.18
N LEU A 147 11.10 -2.32 6.55
CA LEU A 147 12.47 -2.23 7.09
C LEU A 147 12.60 -1.23 8.24
N ASN A 148 11.90 -0.10 8.17
CA ASN A 148 12.00 0.96 9.16
C ASN A 148 10.66 1.20 9.84
N ILE A 149 10.35 0.36 10.82
CA ILE A 149 9.11 0.42 11.60
C ILE A 149 8.93 1.79 12.25
N ASN A 150 10.01 2.39 12.79
CA ASN A 150 9.93 3.68 13.47
C ASN A 150 9.47 4.79 12.51
N ASN A 151 10.00 4.83 11.29
CA ASN A 151 9.58 5.83 10.32
C ASN A 151 8.12 5.64 9.89
N ILE A 152 7.67 4.40 9.71
CA ILE A 152 6.25 4.14 9.40
C ILE A 152 5.35 4.61 10.55
N VAL A 153 5.72 4.35 11.81
CA VAL A 153 4.98 4.87 12.98
C VAL A 153 4.96 6.40 12.98
N LEU A 154 6.09 7.05 12.74
CA LEU A 154 6.16 8.51 12.66
C LEU A 154 5.32 9.07 11.49
N CYS A 155 5.30 8.40 10.34
CA CYS A 155 4.40 8.78 9.24
C CYS A 155 2.95 8.71 9.68
N LEU A 156 2.53 7.61 10.33
CA LEU A 156 1.16 7.45 10.83
C LEU A 156 0.80 8.53 11.83
N GLU A 157 1.66 8.82 12.81
CA GLU A 157 1.43 9.85 13.82
C GLU A 157 1.29 11.24 13.17
N LEU A 158 2.26 11.67 12.35
CA LEU A 158 2.26 13.00 11.74
C LEU A 158 1.12 13.21 10.75
N LEU A 159 0.77 12.16 9.97
CA LEU A 159 -0.30 12.24 8.99
C LEU A 159 -1.69 12.23 9.63
N LYS A 160 -1.84 11.58 10.78
CA LYS A 160 -3.14 11.44 11.46
C LYS A 160 -3.34 12.39 12.66
N GLU A 161 -2.35 13.23 12.99
CA GLU A 161 -2.39 14.11 14.16
C GLU A 161 -3.65 15.00 14.24
N ASN A 162 -4.02 15.64 13.13
CA ASN A 162 -5.20 16.54 13.05
C ASN A 162 -6.30 15.99 12.14
N ASP A 163 -6.13 14.79 11.61
CA ASP A 163 -7.04 14.13 10.67
C ASP A 163 -6.92 12.59 10.87
N PRO A 164 -7.57 12.04 11.90
CA PRO A 164 -7.42 10.62 12.26
C PRO A 164 -7.82 9.66 11.15
N ASP A 165 -8.68 10.09 10.23
CA ASP A 165 -9.19 9.29 9.13
C ASP A 165 -8.35 9.43 7.84
N PHE A 166 -7.27 10.24 7.87
CA PHE A 166 -6.40 10.41 6.70
C PHE A 166 -5.78 9.06 6.29
N PRO A 167 -5.97 8.62 5.03
CA PRO A 167 -5.50 7.31 4.59
C PRO A 167 -3.98 7.23 4.47
N VAL A 168 -3.39 6.26 5.16
CA VAL A 168 -1.96 5.91 5.04
C VAL A 168 -1.85 4.45 4.62
N ILE A 169 -1.29 4.21 3.44
CA ILE A 169 -1.22 2.89 2.81
C ILE A 169 0.25 2.50 2.66
N VAL A 170 0.69 1.45 3.32
CA VAL A 170 2.07 0.95 3.14
C VAL A 170 2.18 0.34 1.74
N ASP A 171 3.13 0.85 0.95
CA ASP A 171 3.34 0.46 -0.44
C ASP A 171 4.76 -0.04 -0.67
N ALA A 172 4.93 -0.94 -1.60
CA ALA A 172 6.20 -1.51 -2.03
C ALA A 172 6.96 -2.36 -0.99
N GLY A 173 7.76 -3.27 -1.51
CA GLY A 173 8.67 -4.11 -0.73
C GLY A 173 8.06 -5.23 0.09
N VAL A 174 6.74 -5.33 0.16
CA VAL A 174 6.03 -6.43 0.84
C VAL A 174 6.36 -7.76 0.16
N GLY A 175 6.82 -8.73 0.92
CA GLY A 175 7.23 -10.05 0.43
C GLY A 175 6.31 -11.20 0.85
N CYS A 176 5.65 -11.09 2.01
CA CYS A 176 4.78 -12.15 2.53
C CYS A 176 3.71 -11.61 3.48
N ALA A 177 2.81 -12.49 3.93
CA ALA A 177 1.67 -12.13 4.77
C ALA A 177 2.07 -11.51 6.12
N SER A 178 3.22 -11.87 6.68
CA SER A 178 3.71 -11.27 7.94
C SER A 178 4.05 -9.79 7.77
N ASP A 179 4.53 -9.37 6.60
CA ASP A 179 4.83 -7.96 6.33
C ASP A 179 3.53 -7.14 6.25
N VAL A 180 2.49 -7.73 5.62
CA VAL A 180 1.14 -7.14 5.59
C VAL A 180 0.57 -7.00 6.99
N ALA A 181 0.62 -8.09 7.78
CA ALA A 181 0.13 -8.08 9.15
C ALA A 181 0.85 -7.02 9.99
N LEU A 182 2.18 -6.93 9.88
CA LEU A 182 2.97 -5.90 10.56
C LEU A 182 2.52 -4.49 10.19
N ALA A 183 2.39 -4.16 8.90
CA ALA A 183 1.95 -2.84 8.46
C ALA A 183 0.58 -2.47 9.05
N MET A 184 -0.36 -3.41 9.04
CA MET A 184 -1.71 -3.23 9.58
C MET A 184 -1.71 -3.14 11.11
N GLU A 185 -0.85 -3.89 11.82
CA GLU A 185 -0.67 -3.80 13.27
C GLU A 185 -0.09 -2.45 13.72
N LEU A 186 0.70 -1.79 12.88
CA LEU A 186 1.20 -0.45 13.14
C LEU A 186 0.10 0.63 13.01
N GLY A 187 -1.02 0.33 12.37
CA GLY A 187 -2.15 1.23 12.19
C GLY A 187 -2.30 1.79 10.78
N ALA A 188 -1.64 1.21 9.79
CA ALA A 188 -1.91 1.53 8.38
C ALA A 188 -3.37 1.21 8.02
N ASP A 189 -3.93 2.00 7.10
CA ASP A 189 -5.31 1.83 6.62
C ASP A 189 -5.40 0.79 5.50
N GLY A 190 -4.27 0.49 4.88
CA GLY A 190 -4.17 -0.52 3.84
C GLY A 190 -2.73 -0.85 3.47
N VAL A 191 -2.59 -1.85 2.61
CA VAL A 191 -1.32 -2.24 2.02
C VAL A 191 -1.51 -2.41 0.52
N LEU A 192 -0.61 -1.82 -0.28
CA LEU A 192 -0.58 -2.02 -1.72
C LEU A 192 0.60 -2.92 -2.08
N LEU A 193 0.34 -3.99 -2.81
CA LEU A 193 1.35 -4.95 -3.22
C LEU A 193 0.99 -5.60 -4.56
N ASN A 194 1.99 -6.08 -5.28
CA ASN A 194 1.81 -6.81 -6.52
C ASN A 194 2.85 -7.96 -6.63
N THR A 195 4.13 -7.63 -6.63
CA THR A 195 5.24 -8.54 -6.92
C THR A 195 5.22 -9.79 -6.04
N ALA A 196 4.90 -9.65 -4.77
CA ALA A 196 4.85 -10.77 -3.81
C ALA A 196 3.81 -11.83 -4.18
N ILE A 197 2.69 -11.44 -4.79
CA ILE A 197 1.68 -12.37 -5.30
C ILE A 197 2.10 -12.88 -6.68
N ALA A 198 2.42 -11.97 -7.61
CA ALA A 198 2.67 -12.30 -9.00
C ALA A 198 3.88 -13.23 -9.20
N HIS A 199 4.88 -13.16 -8.33
CA HIS A 199 6.11 -13.98 -8.40
C HIS A 199 6.15 -15.09 -7.34
N ALA A 200 5.07 -15.31 -6.59
CA ALA A 200 4.98 -16.47 -5.71
C ALA A 200 4.95 -17.77 -6.51
N ALA A 201 5.42 -18.87 -5.91
CA ALA A 201 5.30 -20.20 -6.51
C ALA A 201 3.83 -20.60 -6.71
N ASP A 202 2.94 -20.16 -5.82
CA ASP A 202 1.49 -20.27 -5.93
C ASP A 202 0.86 -18.90 -5.66
N PRO A 203 0.57 -18.12 -6.71
CA PRO A 203 -0.01 -16.78 -6.59
C PRO A 203 -1.38 -16.76 -5.91
N ILE A 204 -2.21 -17.75 -6.11
CA ILE A 204 -3.55 -17.82 -5.53
C ILE A 204 -3.47 -18.04 -4.02
N MET A 205 -2.65 -19.00 -3.61
CA MET A 205 -2.40 -19.27 -2.18
C MET A 205 -1.78 -18.04 -1.50
N MET A 206 -0.85 -17.36 -2.17
CA MET A 206 -0.24 -16.14 -1.65
C MET A 206 -1.25 -15.00 -1.52
N ALA A 207 -2.15 -14.82 -2.48
CA ALA A 207 -3.22 -13.82 -2.41
C ALA A 207 -4.13 -14.06 -1.19
N HIS A 208 -4.54 -15.30 -0.95
CA HIS A 208 -5.27 -15.68 0.27
C HIS A 208 -4.48 -15.38 1.54
N ALA A 209 -3.18 -15.65 1.56
CA ALA A 209 -2.32 -15.40 2.72
C ALA A 209 -2.20 -13.89 3.00
N MET A 210 -2.00 -13.07 1.96
CA MET A 210 -1.93 -11.59 2.08
C MET A 210 -3.22 -11.01 2.64
N ARG A 211 -4.38 -11.44 2.13
CA ARG A 211 -5.68 -11.05 2.66
C ARG A 211 -5.80 -11.37 4.15
N LYS A 212 -5.51 -12.61 4.55
CA LYS A 212 -5.56 -13.02 5.96
C LYS A 212 -4.59 -12.22 6.82
N GLY A 213 -3.41 -11.88 6.31
CA GLY A 213 -2.44 -11.00 6.97
C GLY A 213 -3.03 -9.61 7.23
N CYS A 214 -3.69 -9.04 6.23
CA CYS A 214 -4.37 -7.75 6.34
C CYS A 214 -5.48 -7.78 7.42
N GLU A 215 -6.37 -8.77 7.35
CA GLU A 215 -7.46 -8.95 8.31
C GLU A 215 -6.92 -9.14 9.75
N ALA A 216 -5.93 -10.02 9.93
CA ALA A 216 -5.35 -10.30 11.25
C ALA A 216 -4.63 -9.08 11.84
N GLY A 217 -3.81 -8.38 11.04
CA GLY A 217 -3.11 -7.18 11.49
C GLY A 217 -4.08 -6.07 11.88
N ARG A 218 -5.13 -5.84 11.08
CA ARG A 218 -6.16 -4.85 11.42
C ARG A 218 -6.91 -5.20 12.70
N GLN A 219 -7.29 -6.46 12.88
CA GLN A 219 -7.95 -6.92 14.10
C GLN A 219 -7.03 -6.77 15.32
N SER A 220 -5.74 -7.11 15.20
CA SER A 220 -4.75 -6.91 16.26
C SER A 220 -4.61 -5.43 16.67
N TYR A 221 -4.56 -4.53 15.70
CA TYR A 221 -4.50 -3.09 15.93
C TYR A 221 -5.74 -2.58 16.69
N LEU A 222 -6.93 -2.95 16.22
CA LEU A 222 -8.21 -2.52 16.83
C LEU A 222 -8.43 -3.12 18.21
N ALA A 223 -8.00 -4.36 18.45
CA ALA A 223 -8.09 -5.01 19.75
C ALA A 223 -7.15 -4.39 20.80
N GLY A 224 -6.11 -3.73 20.34
CA GLY A 224 -5.09 -3.15 21.22
C GLY A 224 -4.10 -4.19 21.75
N ARG A 225 -2.82 -3.92 21.51
CA ARG A 225 -1.75 -4.79 21.99
C ARG A 225 -1.49 -4.61 23.48
N ILE A 226 -1.21 -5.69 24.21
CA ILE A 226 -0.67 -5.59 25.58
C ILE A 226 0.70 -4.87 25.57
N PRO A 227 1.03 -4.07 26.61
CA PRO A 227 2.32 -3.40 26.70
C PRO A 227 3.49 -4.38 26.67
N LYS A 228 4.54 -4.02 25.92
CA LYS A 228 5.81 -4.75 25.97
C LYS A 228 6.45 -4.54 27.35
N LYS A 229 6.87 -5.63 28.00
CA LYS A 229 7.54 -5.60 29.30
C LYS A 229 8.94 -6.18 29.18
N LEU A 230 9.87 -5.62 29.94
CA LEU A 230 11.25 -6.14 30.00
C LEU A 230 11.30 -7.47 30.76
N TYR A 231 10.51 -7.59 31.83
CA TYR A 231 10.49 -8.77 32.68
C TYR A 231 9.19 -9.56 32.51
N ALA A 232 9.28 -10.87 32.73
CA ALA A 232 8.14 -11.76 32.73
C ALA A 232 7.09 -11.36 33.75
N THR A 233 5.83 -11.61 33.43
CA THR A 233 4.69 -11.52 34.35
C THR A 233 4.00 -12.86 34.31
N ALA A 234 3.77 -13.49 35.47
CA ALA A 234 3.06 -14.76 35.56
C ALA A 234 1.65 -14.61 34.96
N SER A 235 1.28 -15.54 34.09
CA SER A 235 -0.02 -15.58 33.42
C SER A 235 -1.10 -16.25 34.27
N SER A 236 -0.70 -17.10 35.22
CA SER A 236 -1.60 -17.77 36.16
C SER A 236 -1.68 -17.03 37.49
N PRO A 237 -2.89 -16.93 38.11
CA PRO A 237 -3.02 -16.35 39.44
C PRO A 237 -2.16 -17.13 40.44
N MET A 238 -1.47 -16.41 41.32
CA MET A 238 -0.69 -17.03 42.39
C MET A 238 -1.58 -17.44 43.57
N GLU A 239 -2.80 -16.94 43.64
CA GLU A 239 -3.79 -17.32 44.67
C GLU A 239 -4.24 -18.76 44.44
N GLY A 240 -4.17 -19.57 45.49
CA GLY A 240 -4.52 -21.00 45.48
C GLY A 240 -3.40 -21.92 44.95
N ALA A 241 -2.21 -21.40 44.68
CA ALA A 241 -1.06 -22.26 44.42
C ALA A 241 -0.77 -23.13 45.64
N ILE A 242 -0.73 -24.44 45.44
CA ILE A 242 -0.26 -25.36 46.50
C ILE A 242 1.21 -25.04 46.72
N SER A 243 1.52 -24.37 47.80
CA SER A 243 2.91 -24.21 48.22
C SER A 243 3.46 -25.59 48.54
N TYR A 244 4.40 -26.08 47.72
CA TYR A 244 5.24 -27.20 48.10
C TYR A 244 6.11 -26.71 49.27
N ILE A 245 5.78 -27.14 50.50
CA ILE A 245 6.69 -27.04 51.63
C ILE A 245 7.66 -28.20 51.41
N PRO A 246 8.94 -27.95 51.10
CA PRO A 246 9.91 -29.02 51.12
C PRO A 246 9.85 -29.59 52.55
N GLY A 247 9.46 -30.83 52.66
CA GLY A 247 9.59 -31.56 53.92
C GLY A 247 11.03 -31.48 54.37
N GLU A 248 11.16 -31.24 55.59
CA GLU A 248 12.37 -31.21 56.40
C GLU A 248 13.44 -32.26 55.98
#